data_a4f67336ee6aea7df82451bb92079be5
#
_entry.id   a4f67336ee6aea7df82451bb92079be5
#
_cell.length_a   1.000
_cell.length_b   1.000
_cell.length_c   1.000
_cell.angle_alpha   90.00
_cell.angle_beta   90.00
_cell.angle_gamma   90.00
#
_symmetry.space_group_name_H-M   'P 1'
#
loop_
_entity.id
_entity.type
_entity.pdbx_description
1 polymer ?
#
loop_
_entity_poly.entity_id
_entity_poly.type
_entity_poly.pdbx_seq_one_letter_code
_entity_poly.pdbx_strand_id
1 'polypeptide(L)'
;MDELHALAEEHEGLLTSKEARSLGIQDSVLVRLAQRGRLERMSRGVYRIAHYPTDRLAQYREAVLWAQASHHGLERIALSHETALLIYGISDLNPSRVHLTVPKSARLRRERPEWITVHQADLTEKEVGQHEGMPVTTVSRSIMDVFSTTHRTDIVRQAITEALRDGLLSSAQATGLRRIIISSTAESLSLSINGSKVTGA
;
A
#
# COMPACT_ATOMS: atom_id res chain seq x y z
N MET A 1 13.84 15.90 -23.08
CA MET A 1 13.42 16.33 -21.72
C MET A 1 11.90 16.49 -21.63
N ASP A 2 11.28 17.07 -22.63
CA ASP A 2 9.82 17.31 -22.65
C ASP A 2 9.01 16.01 -22.49
N GLU A 3 9.41 14.93 -23.16
CA GLU A 3 8.77 13.62 -23.02
C GLU A 3 8.89 13.05 -21.60
N LEU A 4 10.02 13.26 -20.90
CA LEU A 4 10.19 12.83 -19.51
C LEU A 4 9.37 13.68 -18.54
N HIS A 5 9.20 14.98 -18.83
CA HIS A 5 8.34 15.84 -18.05
C HIS A 5 6.87 15.43 -18.22
N ALA A 6 6.41 15.22 -19.46
CA ALA A 6 5.04 14.77 -19.72
C ALA A 6 4.74 13.42 -19.03
N LEU A 7 5.69 12.47 -19.08
CA LEU A 7 5.57 11.20 -18.39
C LEU A 7 5.50 11.38 -16.86
N ALA A 8 6.33 12.25 -16.32
CA ALA A 8 6.38 12.48 -14.88
C ALA A 8 5.16 13.24 -14.35
N GLU A 9 4.51 14.06 -15.17
CA GLU A 9 3.26 14.74 -14.79
C GLU A 9 2.14 13.76 -14.44
N GLU A 10 2.08 12.60 -15.08
CA GLU A 10 1.09 11.54 -14.76
C GLU A 10 1.26 11.00 -13.33
N HIS A 11 2.45 11.13 -12.75
CA HIS A 11 2.80 10.63 -11.42
C HIS A 11 3.34 11.72 -10.49
N GLU A 12 2.90 12.96 -10.68
CA GLU A 12 3.28 14.10 -9.84
C GLU A 12 4.81 14.24 -9.69
N GLY A 13 5.50 14.24 -10.83
CA GLY A 13 6.95 14.41 -10.91
C GLY A 13 7.77 13.12 -10.81
N LEU A 14 7.14 11.98 -10.59
CA LEU A 14 7.80 10.67 -10.55
C LEU A 14 7.73 9.98 -11.92
N LEU A 15 8.71 9.13 -12.20
CA LEU A 15 8.72 8.27 -13.38
C LEU A 15 9.50 6.98 -13.12
N THR A 16 9.20 5.93 -13.86
CA THR A 16 9.95 4.68 -13.78
C THR A 16 10.87 4.49 -14.99
N SER A 17 11.95 3.75 -14.78
CA SER A 17 12.81 3.32 -15.89
C SER A 17 12.10 2.42 -16.92
N LYS A 18 11.00 1.77 -16.52
CA LYS A 18 10.17 0.97 -17.40
C LYS A 18 9.39 1.85 -18.38
N GLU A 19 8.74 2.88 -17.88
CA GLU A 19 7.98 3.86 -18.67
C GLU A 19 8.92 4.65 -19.60
N ALA A 20 10.06 5.09 -19.09
CA ALA A 20 11.06 5.77 -19.93
C ALA A 20 11.52 4.88 -21.10
N ARG A 21 11.72 3.58 -20.88
CA ARG A 21 12.07 2.63 -21.95
C ARG A 21 10.96 2.46 -22.99
N SER A 22 9.67 2.53 -22.61
CA SER A 22 8.57 2.49 -23.58
C SER A 22 8.57 3.69 -24.54
N LEU A 23 9.18 4.82 -24.13
CA LEU A 23 9.45 5.99 -24.96
C LEU A 23 10.81 5.93 -25.69
N GLY A 24 11.50 4.79 -25.66
CA GLY A 24 12.82 4.63 -26.28
C GLY A 24 13.99 5.20 -25.47
N ILE A 25 13.76 5.69 -24.26
CA ILE A 25 14.80 6.28 -23.40
C ILE A 25 15.49 5.18 -22.61
N GLN A 26 16.80 5.00 -22.86
CA GLN A 26 17.59 4.00 -22.17
C GLN A 26 17.89 4.37 -20.72
N ASP A 27 18.04 3.36 -19.85
CA ASP A 27 18.38 3.53 -18.43
C ASP A 27 19.67 4.36 -18.22
N SER A 28 20.65 4.23 -19.14
CA SER A 28 21.90 5.03 -19.11
C SER A 28 21.66 6.53 -19.26
N VAL A 29 20.60 6.94 -19.95
CA VAL A 29 20.20 8.35 -20.08
C VAL A 29 19.67 8.86 -18.74
N LEU A 30 18.81 8.07 -18.07
CA LEU A 30 18.28 8.43 -16.76
C LEU A 30 19.39 8.58 -15.72
N VAL A 31 20.36 7.66 -15.72
CA VAL A 31 21.53 7.72 -14.83
C VAL A 31 22.33 9.01 -15.09
N ARG A 32 22.60 9.36 -16.35
CA ARG A 32 23.31 10.62 -16.69
C ARG A 32 22.53 11.86 -16.28
N LEU A 33 21.22 11.86 -16.43
CA LEU A 33 20.37 12.97 -16.01
C LEU A 33 20.38 13.11 -14.47
N ALA A 34 20.39 12.00 -13.74
CA ALA A 34 20.51 12.00 -12.29
C ALA A 34 21.90 12.53 -11.84
N GLN A 35 22.99 12.10 -12.49
CA GLN A 35 24.34 12.61 -12.22
C GLN A 35 24.47 14.12 -12.48
N ARG A 36 23.69 14.66 -13.43
CA ARG A 36 23.66 16.10 -13.76
C ARG A 36 22.66 16.89 -12.91
N GLY A 37 22.04 16.26 -11.90
CA GLY A 37 21.06 16.91 -11.03
C GLY A 37 19.73 17.29 -11.71
N ARG A 38 19.42 16.70 -12.88
CA ARG A 38 18.14 16.93 -13.57
C ARG A 38 17.05 15.96 -13.13
N LEU A 39 17.46 14.80 -12.60
CA LEU A 39 16.62 13.82 -11.95
C LEU A 39 17.19 13.51 -10.56
N GLU A 40 16.34 13.14 -9.65
CA GLU A 40 16.69 12.54 -8.37
C GLU A 40 16.37 11.06 -8.44
N ARG A 41 17.29 10.19 -8.02
CA ARG A 41 17.01 8.75 -7.95
C ARG A 41 16.40 8.42 -6.60
N MET A 42 15.10 8.15 -6.58
CA MET A 42 14.35 7.85 -5.36
C MET A 42 14.61 6.43 -4.87
N SER A 43 14.48 5.48 -5.76
CA SER A 43 14.77 4.07 -5.51
C SER A 43 15.26 3.41 -6.81
N ARG A 44 15.55 2.11 -6.79
CA ARG A 44 16.01 1.42 -8.00
C ARG A 44 14.94 1.40 -9.09
N GLY A 45 15.15 2.21 -10.14
CA GLY A 45 14.27 2.33 -11.30
C GLY A 45 13.09 3.25 -11.10
N VAL A 46 13.08 4.06 -10.04
CA VAL A 46 12.16 5.17 -9.82
C VAL A 46 12.97 6.45 -9.70
N TYR A 47 12.57 7.44 -10.45
CA TYR A 47 13.22 8.76 -10.54
C TYR A 47 12.17 9.85 -10.31
N ARG A 48 12.64 11.01 -9.87
CA ARG A 48 11.84 12.23 -9.74
C ARG A 48 12.49 13.34 -10.56
N ILE A 49 11.70 14.18 -11.19
CA ILE A 49 12.19 15.43 -11.77
C ILE A 49 12.75 16.30 -10.65
N ALA A 50 13.99 16.78 -10.82
CA ALA A 50 14.61 17.63 -9.80
C ALA A 50 13.78 18.89 -9.55
N HIS A 51 13.62 19.23 -8.27
CA HIS A 51 12.83 20.38 -7.82
C HIS A 51 11.33 20.34 -8.16
N TYR A 52 10.80 19.17 -8.54
CA TYR A 52 9.34 19.03 -8.70
C TYR A 52 8.66 19.21 -7.34
N PRO A 53 7.56 19.98 -7.24
CA PRO A 53 6.84 20.14 -6.00
C PRO A 53 6.41 18.78 -5.42
N THR A 54 6.62 18.59 -4.13
CA THR A 54 6.22 17.35 -3.44
C THR A 54 5.08 17.65 -2.50
N ASP A 55 4.13 16.74 -2.43
CA ASP A 55 3.03 16.76 -1.49
C ASP A 55 3.14 15.64 -0.45
N ARG A 56 2.17 15.58 0.46
CA ARG A 56 2.07 14.56 1.51
C ARG A 56 1.94 13.13 1.00
N LEU A 57 1.58 12.94 -0.27
CA LEU A 57 1.34 11.63 -0.88
C LEU A 57 2.51 11.14 -1.74
N ALA A 58 3.55 11.94 -1.93
CA ALA A 58 4.69 11.60 -2.78
C ALA A 58 5.34 10.26 -2.40
N GLN A 59 5.48 9.98 -1.10
CA GLN A 59 6.05 8.71 -0.62
C GLN A 59 5.17 7.50 -0.98
N TYR A 60 3.86 7.63 -0.95
CA TYR A 60 2.94 6.54 -1.31
C TYR A 60 2.96 6.28 -2.82
N ARG A 61 3.02 7.33 -3.66
CA ARG A 61 3.20 7.20 -5.11
C ARG A 61 4.52 6.50 -5.43
N GLU A 62 5.60 6.91 -4.77
CA GLU A 62 6.91 6.26 -4.94
C GLU A 62 6.84 4.76 -4.60
N ALA A 63 6.18 4.38 -3.50
CA ALA A 63 6.03 2.99 -3.10
C ALA A 63 5.28 2.17 -4.16
N VAL A 64 4.19 2.70 -4.71
CA VAL A 64 3.42 2.06 -5.79
C VAL A 64 4.28 1.88 -7.03
N LEU A 65 4.95 2.94 -7.49
CA LEU A 65 5.81 2.91 -8.67
C LEU A 65 7.01 1.97 -8.49
N TRP A 66 7.60 1.92 -7.29
CA TRP A 66 8.66 0.97 -6.98
C TRP A 66 8.17 -0.47 -7.12
N ALA A 67 7.00 -0.78 -6.60
CA ALA A 67 6.43 -2.12 -6.70
C ALA A 67 6.09 -2.48 -8.15
N GLN A 68 5.49 -1.58 -8.91
CA GLN A 68 5.19 -1.74 -10.34
C GLN A 68 6.46 -1.93 -11.20
N ALA A 69 7.52 -1.17 -10.91
CA ALA A 69 8.80 -1.27 -11.60
C ALA A 69 9.56 -2.56 -11.23
N SER A 70 9.30 -3.12 -10.05
CA SER A 70 9.99 -4.31 -9.54
C SER A 70 9.45 -5.61 -10.13
N HIS A 71 8.29 -5.58 -10.76
CA HIS A 71 7.65 -6.78 -11.29
C HIS A 71 7.00 -6.54 -12.66
N HIS A 72 7.12 -7.53 -13.54
CA HIS A 72 6.44 -7.53 -14.84
C HIS A 72 5.05 -8.17 -14.66
N GLY A 73 3.99 -7.48 -15.07
CA GLY A 73 2.64 -8.03 -15.12
C GLY A 73 1.85 -7.99 -13.81
N LEU A 74 2.18 -7.11 -12.87
CA LEU A 74 1.38 -6.90 -11.67
C LEU A 74 0.21 -5.98 -11.94
N GLU A 75 -0.93 -6.58 -12.20
CA GLU A 75 -2.18 -5.85 -12.42
C GLU A 75 -2.83 -5.37 -11.12
N ARG A 76 -2.40 -5.88 -9.94
CA ARG A 76 -3.07 -5.60 -8.66
C ARG A 76 -2.07 -5.39 -7.52
N ILE A 77 -1.41 -4.26 -7.56
CA ILE A 77 -0.68 -3.70 -6.42
C ILE A 77 -1.56 -2.64 -5.79
N ALA A 78 -1.65 -2.59 -4.47
CA ALA A 78 -2.38 -1.54 -3.79
C ALA A 78 -1.70 -1.17 -2.46
N LEU A 79 -1.77 0.10 -2.09
CA LEU A 79 -1.55 0.56 -0.73
C LEU A 79 -2.59 -0.10 0.17
N SER A 80 -2.18 -0.60 1.34
CA SER A 80 -3.01 -1.49 2.14
C SER A 80 -2.76 -1.35 3.64
N HIS A 81 -3.45 -2.12 4.44
CA HIS A 81 -3.25 -2.18 5.90
C HIS A 81 -3.33 -0.79 6.55
N GLU A 82 -2.41 -0.50 7.46
CA GLU A 82 -2.35 0.77 8.20
C GLU A 82 -2.17 1.99 7.28
N THR A 83 -1.41 1.84 6.18
CA THR A 83 -1.25 2.91 5.20
C THR A 83 -2.57 3.28 4.53
N ALA A 84 -3.40 2.31 4.18
CA ALA A 84 -4.72 2.58 3.60
C ALA A 84 -5.65 3.25 4.61
N LEU A 85 -5.65 2.82 5.88
CA LEU A 85 -6.43 3.47 6.94
C LEU A 85 -6.03 4.94 7.12
N LEU A 86 -4.72 5.23 7.09
CA LEU A 86 -4.19 6.59 7.17
C LEU A 86 -4.61 7.44 5.96
N ILE A 87 -4.53 6.89 4.74
CA ILE A 87 -4.95 7.58 3.51
C ILE A 87 -6.44 7.92 3.54
N TYR A 88 -7.28 7.00 4.04
CA TYR A 88 -8.71 7.25 4.23
C TYR A 88 -9.04 8.19 5.40
N GLY A 89 -8.07 8.49 6.27
CA GLY A 89 -8.28 9.34 7.44
C GLY A 89 -9.18 8.71 8.51
N ILE A 90 -9.21 7.38 8.60
CA ILE A 90 -10.10 6.63 9.52
C ILE A 90 -9.35 5.97 10.68
N SER A 91 -8.19 6.48 11.04
CA SER A 91 -7.37 5.95 12.13
C SER A 91 -6.32 6.97 12.53
N ASP A 92 -6.02 7.02 13.82
CA ASP A 92 -4.90 7.82 14.38
C ASP A 92 -3.54 7.15 14.18
N LEU A 93 -3.47 6.06 13.41
CA LEU A 93 -2.22 5.37 13.10
C LEU A 93 -1.32 6.25 12.25
N ASN A 94 -0.06 6.28 12.63
CA ASN A 94 1.02 6.84 11.82
C ASN A 94 2.07 5.74 11.59
N PRO A 95 1.86 4.87 10.59
CA PRO A 95 2.75 3.75 10.34
C PRO A 95 4.15 4.25 9.95
N SER A 96 5.19 3.67 10.55
CA SER A 96 6.59 3.99 10.25
C SER A 96 7.04 3.50 8.88
N ARG A 97 6.23 2.67 8.22
CA ARG A 97 6.48 2.10 6.90
C ARG A 97 5.24 2.18 6.02
N VAL A 98 5.45 2.30 4.72
CA VAL A 98 4.37 2.21 3.74
C VAL A 98 4.04 0.75 3.48
N HIS A 99 2.78 0.37 3.68
CA HIS A 99 2.28 -0.98 3.48
C HIS A 99 1.68 -1.13 2.08
N LEU A 100 2.19 -2.12 1.35
CA LEU A 100 1.72 -2.51 0.01
C LEU A 100 1.27 -3.96 0.02
N THR A 101 0.16 -4.25 -0.63
CA THR A 101 -0.23 -5.62 -0.99
C THR A 101 0.08 -5.87 -2.46
N VAL A 102 0.77 -6.98 -2.73
CA VAL A 102 1.11 -7.48 -4.07
C VAL A 102 0.57 -8.89 -4.24
N PRO A 103 0.33 -9.37 -5.47
CA PRO A 103 -0.10 -10.74 -5.70
C PRO A 103 0.85 -11.78 -5.09
N LYS A 104 0.33 -12.93 -4.67
CA LYS A 104 1.13 -14.04 -4.13
C LYS A 104 2.18 -14.55 -5.12
N SER A 105 1.89 -14.46 -6.42
CA SER A 105 2.82 -14.80 -7.50
C SER A 105 3.95 -13.78 -7.69
N ALA A 106 3.87 -12.63 -7.03
CA ALA A 106 4.84 -11.56 -7.17
C ALA A 106 6.23 -11.99 -6.68
N ARG A 107 7.19 -11.93 -7.58
CA ARG A 107 8.60 -12.08 -7.23
C ARG A 107 9.29 -10.73 -7.32
N LEU A 108 9.42 -10.06 -6.19
CA LEU A 108 10.12 -8.79 -6.12
C LEU A 108 11.62 -9.05 -6.27
N ARG A 109 12.13 -8.81 -7.47
CA ARG A 109 13.55 -9.05 -7.83
C ARG A 109 14.49 -7.92 -7.38
N ARG A 110 13.93 -6.84 -6.84
CA ARG A 110 14.67 -5.65 -6.40
C ARG A 110 14.81 -5.64 -4.89
N GLU A 111 15.89 -5.10 -4.41
CA GLU A 111 16.04 -4.78 -2.99
C GLU A 111 14.88 -3.89 -2.54
N ARG A 112 14.23 -4.32 -1.47
CA ARG A 112 13.10 -3.60 -0.89
C ARG A 112 13.62 -2.45 -0.04
N PRO A 113 13.17 -1.20 -0.26
CA PRO A 113 13.46 -0.11 0.65
C PRO A 113 12.99 -0.43 2.07
N GLU A 114 13.77 -0.06 3.08
CA GLU A 114 13.45 -0.35 4.49
C GLU A 114 12.13 0.27 4.95
N TRP A 115 11.75 1.39 4.34
CA TRP A 115 10.52 2.10 4.64
C TRP A 115 9.26 1.50 3.96
N ILE A 116 9.39 0.40 3.21
CA ILE A 116 8.26 -0.31 2.59
C ILE A 116 8.06 -1.68 3.28
N THR A 117 6.83 -1.98 3.65
CA THR A 117 6.38 -3.33 4.04
C THR A 117 5.53 -3.91 2.92
N VAL A 118 5.89 -5.12 2.47
CA VAL A 118 5.16 -5.82 1.41
C VAL A 118 4.41 -7.01 2.00
N HIS A 119 3.11 -7.05 1.72
CA HIS A 119 2.23 -8.18 2.01
C HIS A 119 1.92 -8.92 0.71
N GLN A 120 1.81 -10.24 0.76
CA GLN A 120 1.48 -11.06 -0.39
C GLN A 120 0.07 -11.62 -0.26
N ALA A 121 -0.85 -11.13 -1.08
CA ALA A 121 -2.22 -11.62 -1.17
C ALA A 121 -2.80 -11.35 -2.55
N ASP A 122 -3.65 -12.26 -3.03
CA ASP A 122 -4.38 -12.02 -4.27
C ASP A 122 -5.59 -11.14 -3.97
N LEU A 123 -5.62 -9.97 -4.61
CA LEU A 123 -6.69 -9.00 -4.49
C LEU A 123 -7.67 -9.19 -5.66
N THR A 124 -8.95 -9.16 -5.37
CA THR A 124 -10.00 -9.06 -6.40
C THR A 124 -10.17 -7.61 -6.86
N GLU A 125 -10.81 -7.39 -8.01
CA GLU A 125 -11.12 -6.02 -8.48
C GLU A 125 -11.98 -5.23 -7.49
N LYS A 126 -12.87 -5.94 -6.77
CA LYS A 126 -13.76 -5.32 -5.78
C LYS A 126 -13.05 -4.91 -4.49
N GLU A 127 -11.82 -5.38 -4.28
CA GLU A 127 -11.01 -5.07 -3.10
C GLU A 127 -10.01 -3.95 -3.31
N VAL A 128 -9.91 -3.43 -4.55
CA VAL A 128 -9.02 -2.31 -4.90
C VAL A 128 -9.85 -1.16 -5.42
N GLY A 129 -9.63 0.00 -4.83
CA GLY A 129 -10.16 1.29 -5.29
C GLY A 129 -9.03 2.22 -5.73
N GLN A 130 -9.41 3.46 -6.02
CA GLN A 130 -8.48 4.54 -6.36
C GLN A 130 -8.63 5.67 -5.34
N HIS A 131 -7.52 6.20 -4.87
CA HIS A 131 -7.48 7.40 -4.03
C HIS A 131 -6.37 8.33 -4.54
N GLU A 132 -6.75 9.51 -5.00
CA GLU A 132 -5.82 10.49 -5.62
C GLU A 132 -4.88 9.84 -6.67
N GLY A 133 -5.44 9.04 -7.57
CA GLY A 133 -4.70 8.36 -8.64
C GLY A 133 -3.90 7.13 -8.21
N MET A 134 -3.89 6.77 -6.92
CA MET A 134 -3.17 5.61 -6.41
C MET A 134 -4.11 4.43 -6.16
N PRO A 135 -3.69 3.19 -6.47
CA PRO A 135 -4.44 2.00 -6.08
C PRO A 135 -4.35 1.79 -4.57
N VAL A 136 -5.49 1.70 -3.91
CA VAL A 136 -5.62 1.49 -2.46
C VAL A 136 -6.62 0.36 -2.22
N THR A 137 -6.36 -0.52 -1.25
CA THR A 137 -7.36 -1.52 -0.85
C THR A 137 -8.60 -0.83 -0.29
N THR A 138 -9.78 -1.37 -0.59
CA THR A 138 -11.03 -0.81 -0.04
C THR A 138 -11.01 -0.75 1.47
N VAL A 139 -11.81 0.15 2.05
CA VAL A 139 -11.89 0.35 3.51
C VAL A 139 -12.16 -0.97 4.23
N SER A 140 -13.12 -1.77 3.76
CA SER A 140 -13.43 -3.08 4.36
C SER A 140 -12.23 -4.02 4.32
N ARG A 141 -11.51 -4.07 3.18
CA ARG A 141 -10.33 -4.91 3.02
C ARG A 141 -9.19 -4.43 3.91
N SER A 142 -8.92 -3.13 3.96
CA SER A 142 -7.85 -2.55 4.78
C SER A 142 -8.05 -2.82 6.28
N ILE A 143 -9.29 -2.70 6.76
CA ILE A 143 -9.65 -3.01 8.14
C ILE A 143 -9.39 -4.49 8.47
N MET A 144 -9.76 -5.39 7.57
CA MET A 144 -9.54 -6.83 7.76
C MET A 144 -8.05 -7.18 7.68
N ASP A 145 -7.29 -6.55 6.81
CA ASP A 145 -5.84 -6.73 6.70
C ASP A 145 -5.15 -6.32 8.02
N VAL A 146 -5.49 -5.15 8.58
CA VAL A 146 -4.95 -4.69 9.87
C VAL A 146 -5.36 -5.64 10.99
N PHE A 147 -6.61 -6.08 11.04
CA PHE A 147 -7.07 -7.04 12.05
C PHE A 147 -6.26 -8.34 11.99
N SER A 148 -6.07 -8.89 10.80
CA SER A 148 -5.38 -10.17 10.60
C SER A 148 -3.89 -10.12 10.95
N THR A 149 -3.24 -8.96 10.80
CA THR A 149 -1.79 -8.82 11.02
C THR A 149 -1.44 -8.35 12.43
N THR A 150 -2.25 -7.50 13.03
CA THR A 150 -1.93 -6.85 14.31
C THR A 150 -2.77 -7.34 15.47
N HIS A 151 -3.94 -7.94 15.21
CA HIS A 151 -4.97 -8.30 16.19
C HIS A 151 -5.40 -7.13 17.10
N ARG A 152 -5.12 -5.87 16.68
CA ARG A 152 -5.48 -4.66 17.41
C ARG A 152 -6.95 -4.32 17.22
N THR A 153 -7.80 -4.88 18.08
CA THR A 153 -9.26 -4.68 18.03
C THR A 153 -9.68 -3.23 18.34
N ASP A 154 -8.90 -2.51 19.12
CA ASP A 154 -9.09 -1.08 19.41
C ASP A 154 -9.04 -0.23 18.14
N ILE A 155 -7.96 -0.35 17.37
CA ILE A 155 -7.75 0.36 16.10
C ILE A 155 -8.84 0.01 15.10
N VAL A 156 -9.14 -1.27 14.96
CA VAL A 156 -10.13 -1.77 14.01
C VAL A 156 -11.53 -1.25 14.35
N ARG A 157 -11.90 -1.19 15.64
CA ARG A 157 -13.18 -0.60 16.07
C ARG A 157 -13.25 0.89 15.80
N GLN A 158 -12.16 1.63 16.04
CA GLN A 158 -12.06 3.04 15.69
C GLN A 158 -12.28 3.22 14.18
N ALA A 159 -11.50 2.51 13.36
CA ALA A 159 -11.59 2.61 11.90
C ALA A 159 -13.00 2.31 11.36
N ILE A 160 -13.70 1.29 11.87
CA ILE A 160 -15.09 1.00 11.49
C ILE A 160 -16.02 2.15 11.88
N THR A 161 -15.82 2.75 13.05
CA THR A 161 -16.69 3.82 13.55
C THR A 161 -16.51 5.09 12.74
N GLU A 162 -15.26 5.47 12.45
CA GLU A 162 -14.94 6.65 11.64
C GLU A 162 -15.37 6.44 10.19
N ALA A 163 -15.08 5.29 9.59
CA ALA A 163 -15.51 4.99 8.23
C ALA A 163 -17.04 4.99 8.05
N LEU A 164 -17.79 4.55 9.07
CA LEU A 164 -19.25 4.64 9.06
C LEU A 164 -19.73 6.08 9.18
N ARG A 165 -19.13 6.87 10.06
CA ARG A 165 -19.44 8.30 10.25
C ARG A 165 -19.20 9.09 8.96
N ASP A 166 -18.09 8.80 8.27
CA ASP A 166 -17.65 9.53 7.09
C ASP A 166 -18.26 8.98 5.78
N GLY A 167 -19.19 8.00 5.89
CA GLY A 167 -19.90 7.43 4.75
C GLY A 167 -19.06 6.52 3.85
N LEU A 168 -17.87 6.13 4.30
CA LEU A 168 -16.96 5.22 3.59
C LEU A 168 -17.39 3.74 3.72
N LEU A 169 -18.20 3.44 4.72
CA LEU A 169 -18.84 2.14 4.92
C LEU A 169 -20.35 2.32 5.08
N SER A 170 -21.12 1.41 4.48
CA SER A 170 -22.54 1.28 4.79
C SER A 170 -22.74 0.61 6.17
N SER A 171 -23.91 0.80 6.78
CA SER A 171 -24.27 0.13 8.04
C SER A 171 -24.21 -1.39 7.95
N ALA A 172 -24.56 -1.96 6.79
CA ALA A 172 -24.47 -3.39 6.55
C ALA A 172 -23.02 -3.89 6.54
N GLN A 173 -22.12 -3.17 5.87
CA GLN A 173 -20.69 -3.49 5.85
C GLN A 173 -20.07 -3.39 7.24
N ALA A 174 -20.34 -2.31 7.96
CA ALA A 174 -19.84 -2.12 9.33
C ALA A 174 -20.32 -3.21 10.27
N THR A 175 -21.58 -3.62 10.16
CA THR A 175 -22.14 -4.75 10.97
C THR A 175 -21.46 -6.07 10.60
N GLY A 176 -21.23 -6.33 9.31
CA GLY A 176 -20.53 -7.52 8.85
C GLY A 176 -19.11 -7.62 9.41
N LEU A 177 -18.34 -6.52 9.32
CA LEU A 177 -16.97 -6.44 9.83
C LEU A 177 -16.94 -6.68 11.36
N ARG A 178 -17.81 -6.00 12.13
CA ARG A 178 -17.89 -6.18 13.58
C ARG A 178 -18.18 -7.64 13.97
N ARG A 179 -19.07 -8.33 13.24
CA ARG A 179 -19.41 -9.74 13.49
C ARG A 179 -18.18 -10.63 13.29
N ILE A 180 -17.46 -10.48 12.18
CA ILE A 180 -16.25 -11.27 11.88
C ILE A 180 -15.20 -11.08 12.98
N ILE A 181 -14.94 -9.84 13.40
CA ILE A 181 -13.96 -9.53 14.43
C ILE A 181 -14.33 -10.17 15.77
N ILE A 182 -15.61 -10.08 16.18
CA ILE A 182 -16.08 -10.68 17.43
C ILE A 182 -15.92 -12.19 17.39
N SER A 183 -16.34 -12.86 16.29
CA SER A 183 -16.22 -14.31 16.14
C SER A 183 -14.77 -14.78 16.21
N SER A 184 -13.87 -14.13 15.46
CA SER A 184 -12.44 -14.49 15.44
C SER A 184 -11.74 -14.25 16.78
N THR A 185 -12.15 -13.21 17.51
CA THR A 185 -11.60 -12.94 18.85
C THR A 185 -12.09 -14.01 19.86
N ALA A 186 -13.35 -14.43 19.79
CA ALA A 186 -13.90 -15.47 20.65
C ALA A 186 -13.24 -16.84 20.41
N GLU A 187 -13.00 -17.20 19.15
CA GLU A 187 -12.29 -18.43 18.78
C GLU A 187 -10.85 -18.45 19.31
N SER A 188 -10.12 -17.35 19.17
CA SER A 188 -8.74 -17.21 19.67
C SER A 188 -8.68 -17.36 21.20
N LEU A 189 -9.64 -16.81 21.93
CA LEU A 189 -9.74 -16.94 23.39
C LEU A 189 -10.07 -18.39 23.81
N SER A 190 -10.96 -19.07 23.10
CA SER A 190 -11.33 -20.46 23.40
C SER A 190 -10.18 -21.44 23.19
N LEU A 191 -9.36 -21.23 22.18
CA LEU A 191 -8.15 -22.03 21.91
C LEU A 191 -7.08 -21.83 22.98
N SER A 192 -6.89 -20.60 23.46
CA SER A 192 -5.93 -20.30 24.52
C SER A 192 -6.29 -20.91 25.87
N ILE A 193 -7.59 -21.00 26.19
CA ILE A 193 -8.08 -21.61 27.44
C ILE A 193 -7.92 -23.14 27.40
N ASN A 194 -8.16 -23.77 26.24
CA ASN A 194 -8.03 -25.23 26.09
C ASN A 194 -6.55 -25.68 26.04
N GLY A 195 -5.63 -24.85 25.54
CA GLY A 195 -4.19 -25.14 25.52
C GLY A 195 -3.55 -25.15 26.90
N SER A 196 -4.10 -24.40 27.86
CA SER A 196 -3.58 -24.33 29.25
C SER A 196 -3.98 -25.51 30.14
N LYS A 197 -4.89 -26.40 29.70
CA LYS A 197 -5.38 -27.56 30.49
C LYS A 197 -4.58 -28.84 30.27
N VAL A 198 -3.59 -28.88 29.36
CA VAL A 198 -2.87 -30.13 29.01
C VAL A 198 -1.47 -30.23 29.65
N THR A 199 -1.02 -29.22 30.39
CA THR A 199 0.29 -29.26 31.08
C THR A 199 0.17 -29.33 32.59
N GLY A 200 -0.60 -30.27 33.09
CA GLY A 200 -0.79 -30.51 34.51
C GLY A 200 -1.20 -31.96 34.78
N ALA A 201 -0.29 -32.90 34.46
CA ALA A 201 -0.34 -34.27 34.96
C ALA A 201 1.10 -34.82 35.08
#